data_a83624c29bce262ad2dcfcdaf907a5f0
#
_entry.id   a83624c29bce262ad2dcfcdaf907a5f0
#
_cell.length_a   1.000
_cell.length_b   1.000
_cell.length_c   1.000
_cell.angle_alpha   90.00
_cell.angle_beta   90.00
_cell.angle_gamma   90.00
#
_symmetry.space_group_name_H-M   'P 1'
#
loop_
_entity.id
_entity.type
_entity.pdbx_description
1 polymer ?
#
loop_
_entity_poly.entity_id
_entity_poly.type
_entity_poly.pdbx_seq_one_letter_code
_entity_poly.pdbx_strand_id
1 'polypeptide(L)'
;MSNQIETRYLSQSADPDVELRLETRDDGRPVIVGMAPPWNKWSVDLGGFKERFMPGAFRKYLDRAPNDPRGKADVVAKYNHQDSAVLGRTTNGTLDIQETDKGLVFRATPPVGTPTTAEVVPLIRDRYI
;
A
#
# COMPACT_ATOMS: atom_id res chain seq x y z
N MET A 1 -13.95 -2.38 -16.03
CA MET A 1 -12.61 -2.76 -15.60
C MET A 1 -12.71 -3.30 -14.19
N SER A 2 -12.33 -4.51 -14.06
CA SER A 2 -12.20 -5.08 -12.73
C SER A 2 -11.16 -4.26 -11.97
N ASN A 3 -11.58 -3.56 -10.95
CA ASN A 3 -10.68 -2.90 -10.02
C ASN A 3 -10.07 -3.90 -9.05
N GLN A 4 -9.84 -5.10 -9.51
CA GLN A 4 -9.12 -6.07 -8.73
C GLN A 4 -7.67 -5.67 -8.66
N ILE A 5 -7.43 -4.68 -7.85
CA ILE A 5 -6.13 -4.54 -7.27
C ILE A 5 -6.02 -5.73 -6.34
N GLU A 6 -5.35 -6.75 -6.81
CA GLU A 6 -5.03 -7.84 -5.94
C GLU A 6 -4.24 -7.32 -4.77
N THR A 7 -4.77 -7.55 -3.60
CA THR A 7 -4.10 -7.19 -2.36
C THR A 7 -2.84 -8.03 -2.23
N ARG A 8 -1.71 -7.40 -2.01
CA ARG A 8 -0.45 -8.08 -1.74
C ARG A 8 -0.09 -7.92 -0.28
N TYR A 9 0.40 -8.98 0.32
CA TYR A 9 0.94 -8.91 1.65
C TYR A 9 2.31 -8.25 1.64
N LEU A 10 2.47 -7.30 2.52
CA LEU A 10 3.77 -6.77 2.86
C LEU A 10 4.24 -7.45 4.13
N SER A 11 5.36 -8.13 4.03
CA SER A 11 6.04 -8.71 5.18
C SER A 11 7.52 -8.42 5.06
N GLN A 12 8.10 -7.94 6.12
CA GLN A 12 9.53 -7.66 6.14
C GLN A 12 10.38 -8.93 6.03
N SER A 13 9.81 -10.07 6.37
CA SER A 13 10.51 -11.36 6.32
C SER A 13 10.33 -12.10 5.00
N ALA A 14 9.36 -11.74 4.18
CA ALA A 14 9.00 -12.49 2.97
C ALA A 14 9.87 -12.13 1.78
N ASP A 15 10.34 -10.88 1.70
CA ASP A 15 11.09 -10.39 0.55
C ASP A 15 11.97 -9.22 1.00
N PRO A 16 13.32 -9.33 0.87
CA PRO A 16 14.22 -8.26 1.29
C PRO A 16 14.07 -6.97 0.47
N ASP A 17 13.44 -7.04 -0.70
CA ASP A 17 13.16 -5.86 -1.53
C ASP A 17 11.85 -5.18 -1.16
N VAL A 18 11.06 -5.78 -0.28
CA VAL A 18 9.83 -5.18 0.25
C VAL A 18 10.14 -4.58 1.60
N GLU A 19 9.90 -3.29 1.71
CA GLU A 19 10.15 -2.53 2.94
C GLU A 19 8.84 -2.11 3.57
N LEU A 20 8.72 -2.31 4.87
CA LEU A 20 7.61 -1.81 5.67
C LEU A 20 8.19 -1.17 6.94
N ARG A 21 7.85 0.09 7.18
CA ARG A 21 8.34 0.81 8.35
C ARG A 21 7.32 1.79 8.89
N LEU A 22 7.56 2.25 10.09
CA LEU A 22 6.76 3.27 10.74
C LEU A 22 7.55 4.57 10.85
N GLU A 23 6.92 5.68 10.47
CA GLU A 23 7.42 7.03 10.71
C GLU A 23 6.44 7.77 11.60
N THR A 24 6.88 8.88 12.19
CA THR A 24 6.03 9.72 13.03
C THR A 24 5.96 11.12 12.43
N ARG A 25 4.76 11.65 12.28
CA ARG A 25 4.54 13.02 11.82
C ARG A 25 4.84 14.01 12.95
N ASP A 26 4.97 15.27 12.57
CA ASP A 26 5.19 16.37 13.54
C ASP A 26 4.07 16.49 14.57
N ASP A 27 2.84 16.10 14.19
CA ASP A 27 1.68 16.08 15.10
C ASP A 27 1.58 14.82 15.96
N GLY A 28 2.60 13.95 15.91
CA GLY A 28 2.65 12.69 16.66
C GLY A 28 1.92 11.52 16.03
N ARG A 29 1.25 11.71 14.90
CA ARG A 29 0.52 10.62 14.23
C ARG A 29 1.49 9.65 13.56
N PRO A 30 1.23 8.35 13.63
CA PRO A 30 2.02 7.37 12.92
C PRO A 30 1.73 7.43 11.41
N VAL A 31 2.77 7.15 10.62
CA VAL A 31 2.65 6.95 9.18
C VAL A 31 3.27 5.62 8.83
N ILE A 32 2.51 4.77 8.18
CA ILE A 32 2.99 3.47 7.69
C ILE A 32 3.54 3.68 6.29
N VAL A 33 4.81 3.36 6.11
CA VAL A 33 5.49 3.50 4.82
C VAL A 33 5.91 2.13 4.34
N GLY A 34 5.62 1.84 3.09
CA GLY A 34 6.01 0.59 2.49
C GLY A 34 6.28 0.71 1.00
N MET A 35 7.00 -0.26 0.47
CA MET A 35 7.24 -0.39 -0.96
C MET A 35 6.75 -1.76 -1.42
N ALA A 36 5.77 -1.75 -2.30
CA ALA A 36 5.27 -2.94 -2.98
C ALA A 36 4.33 -2.55 -4.12
N PRO A 37 4.46 -3.18 -5.27
CA PRO A 37 5.49 -4.16 -5.59
C PRO A 37 6.81 -3.50 -5.97
N PRO A 38 7.95 -4.18 -5.81
CA PRO A 38 9.18 -3.78 -6.47
C PRO A 38 9.07 -4.07 -7.98
N TRP A 39 9.78 -3.28 -8.80
CA TRP A 39 9.76 -3.50 -10.24
C TRP A 39 10.58 -4.72 -10.66
N ASN A 40 10.14 -5.37 -11.72
CA ASN A 40 10.87 -6.44 -12.39
C ASN A 40 11.15 -7.69 -11.56
N LYS A 41 10.50 -7.85 -10.43
CA LYS A 41 10.66 -9.03 -9.59
C LYS A 41 9.55 -10.02 -9.85
N TRP A 42 9.93 -11.22 -10.22
CA TRP A 42 8.97 -12.30 -10.46
C TRP A 42 8.31 -12.75 -9.17
N SER A 43 7.01 -12.91 -9.21
CA SER A 43 6.25 -13.53 -8.13
C SER A 43 6.59 -15.01 -8.01
N VAL A 44 6.15 -15.63 -6.90
CA VAL A 44 6.04 -17.09 -6.83
C VAL A 44 5.04 -17.57 -7.88
N ASP A 45 5.05 -18.87 -8.17
CA ASP A 45 4.05 -19.47 -9.05
C ASP A 45 2.65 -19.28 -8.45
N LEU A 46 1.76 -18.66 -9.21
CA LEU A 46 0.40 -18.32 -8.81
C LEU A 46 -0.64 -19.30 -9.36
N GLY A 47 -0.22 -20.52 -9.70
CA GLY A 47 -1.11 -21.54 -10.26
C GLY A 47 -0.89 -21.72 -11.75
N GLY A 48 0.36 -21.95 -12.17
CA GLY A 48 0.74 -22.16 -13.56
C GLY A 48 1.27 -20.92 -14.26
N PHE A 49 1.36 -19.79 -13.55
CA PHE A 49 1.95 -18.55 -14.08
C PHE A 49 2.68 -17.78 -13.00
N LYS A 50 3.60 -16.92 -13.43
CA LYS A 50 4.26 -15.92 -12.59
C LYS A 50 3.96 -14.55 -13.14
N GLU A 51 4.00 -13.54 -12.28
CA GLU A 51 3.81 -12.16 -12.70
C GLU A 51 4.95 -11.28 -12.18
N ARG A 52 5.15 -10.17 -12.85
CA ARG A 52 6.00 -9.08 -12.36
C ARG A 52 5.37 -7.76 -12.76
N PHE A 53 5.70 -6.73 -12.00
CA PHE A 53 5.25 -5.37 -12.30
C PHE A 53 6.40 -4.59 -12.93
N MET A 54 6.07 -3.82 -13.97
CA MET A 54 7.03 -2.99 -14.68
C MET A 54 6.85 -1.52 -14.27
N PRO A 55 7.92 -0.72 -14.31
CA PRO A 55 7.79 0.72 -14.12
C PRO A 55 6.72 1.30 -15.05
N GLY A 56 5.87 2.17 -14.53
CA GLY A 56 4.77 2.77 -15.28
C GLY A 56 3.45 2.01 -15.20
N ALA A 57 3.42 0.81 -14.63
CA ALA A 57 2.23 -0.04 -14.62
C ALA A 57 1.01 0.62 -13.93
N PHE A 58 1.24 1.48 -12.94
CA PHE A 58 0.17 2.11 -12.16
C PHE A 58 -0.01 3.60 -12.47
N ARG A 59 0.90 4.19 -13.22
CA ARG A 59 0.95 5.65 -13.40
C ARG A 59 -0.33 6.21 -14.00
N LYS A 60 -0.86 5.56 -15.02
CA LYS A 60 -2.04 6.04 -15.72
C LYS A 60 -3.28 6.06 -14.82
N TYR A 61 -3.41 5.09 -13.93
CA TYR A 61 -4.49 5.05 -12.97
C TYR A 61 -4.28 6.11 -11.86
N LEU A 62 -3.09 6.18 -11.30
CA LEU A 62 -2.80 7.09 -10.19
C LEU A 62 -2.89 8.56 -10.59
N ASP A 63 -2.57 8.89 -11.85
CA ASP A 63 -2.54 10.26 -12.37
C ASP A 63 -3.89 10.72 -12.95
N ARG A 64 -4.97 9.98 -12.73
CA ARG A 64 -6.29 10.40 -13.19
C ARG A 64 -6.64 11.79 -12.67
N ALA A 65 -7.11 12.65 -13.59
CA ALA A 65 -7.58 13.99 -13.24
C ALA A 65 -8.80 13.90 -12.30
N PRO A 66 -9.00 14.90 -11.43
CA PRO A 66 -10.17 14.93 -10.53
C PRO A 66 -11.51 14.86 -11.26
N ASN A 67 -11.57 15.32 -12.51
CA ASN A 67 -12.78 15.32 -13.34
C ASN A 67 -12.83 14.19 -14.36
N ASP A 68 -11.96 13.18 -14.23
CA ASP A 68 -12.00 12.02 -15.11
C ASP A 68 -13.35 11.33 -15.00
N PRO A 69 -14.03 11.01 -16.12
CA PRO A 69 -15.34 10.34 -16.10
C PRO A 69 -15.31 8.99 -15.38
N ARG A 70 -14.15 8.35 -15.31
CA ARG A 70 -13.96 7.07 -14.58
C ARG A 70 -13.73 7.28 -13.09
N GLY A 71 -13.66 8.55 -12.63
CA GLY A 71 -13.34 8.91 -11.26
C GLY A 71 -11.85 8.97 -10.98
N LYS A 72 -11.50 9.63 -9.88
CA LYS A 72 -10.14 9.65 -9.35
C LYS A 72 -9.64 8.25 -9.04
N ALA A 73 -8.32 8.11 -8.95
CA ALA A 73 -7.73 6.93 -8.33
C ALA A 73 -8.29 6.76 -6.91
N ASP A 74 -8.78 5.59 -6.62
CA ASP A 74 -9.32 5.23 -5.30
C ASP A 74 -8.67 3.92 -4.85
N VAL A 75 -7.64 4.06 -4.03
CA VAL A 75 -6.91 2.93 -3.47
C VAL A 75 -7.08 2.97 -1.96
N VAL A 76 -7.28 1.80 -1.39
CA VAL A 76 -7.47 1.63 0.05
C VAL A 76 -6.40 0.72 0.59
N ALA A 77 -5.72 1.16 1.65
CA ALA A 77 -4.81 0.32 2.41
C ALA A 77 -5.60 -0.38 3.51
N LYS A 78 -5.50 -1.70 3.55
CA LYS A 78 -6.22 -2.54 4.51
C LYS A 78 -5.27 -3.46 5.24
N TYR A 79 -5.67 -3.86 6.44
CA TYR A 79 -4.98 -4.89 7.20
C TYR A 79 -5.71 -6.22 7.02
N ASN A 80 -4.96 -7.28 6.66
CA ASN A 80 -5.48 -8.64 6.53
C ASN A 80 -6.66 -8.79 5.55
N HIS A 81 -6.70 -7.98 4.49
CA HIS A 81 -7.78 -8.00 3.50
C HIS A 81 -9.19 -7.76 4.07
N GLN A 82 -9.28 -7.21 5.28
CA GLN A 82 -10.57 -6.96 5.92
C GLN A 82 -11.10 -5.58 5.54
N ASP A 83 -12.30 -5.52 5.01
CA ASP A 83 -12.93 -4.27 4.58
C ASP A 83 -13.15 -3.28 5.72
N SER A 84 -13.28 -3.78 6.95
CA SER A 84 -13.42 -2.96 8.16
C SER A 84 -12.09 -2.49 8.74
N ALA A 85 -10.96 -2.99 8.23
CA ALA A 85 -9.64 -2.71 8.78
C ALA A 85 -8.85 -1.74 7.87
N VAL A 86 -9.39 -0.53 7.71
CA VAL A 86 -8.85 0.49 6.80
C VAL A 86 -7.75 1.28 7.49
N LEU A 87 -6.60 1.40 6.82
CA LEU A 87 -5.44 2.13 7.32
C LEU A 87 -5.17 3.42 6.53
N GLY A 88 -5.81 3.58 5.39
CA GLY A 88 -5.68 4.79 4.59
C GLY A 88 -6.44 4.68 3.28
N ARG A 89 -6.72 5.82 2.67
CA ARG A 89 -7.44 5.88 1.41
C ARG A 89 -7.00 7.09 0.60
N THR A 90 -6.79 6.91 -0.69
CA THR A 90 -6.32 8.02 -1.53
C THR A 90 -7.34 9.14 -1.65
N THR A 91 -8.63 8.82 -1.66
CA THR A 91 -9.69 9.82 -1.88
C THR A 91 -9.88 10.77 -0.70
N ASN A 92 -9.43 10.41 0.51
CA ASN A 92 -9.50 11.30 1.67
C ASN A 92 -8.12 11.85 2.08
N GLY A 93 -7.09 11.63 1.25
CA GLY A 93 -5.75 12.15 1.51
C GLY A 93 -4.94 11.42 2.58
N THR A 94 -5.42 10.30 3.09
CA THR A 94 -4.70 9.52 4.12
C THR A 94 -3.81 8.44 3.54
N LEU A 95 -3.87 8.22 2.25
CA LEU A 95 -2.97 7.30 1.53
C LEU A 95 -2.36 8.03 0.35
N ASP A 96 -1.05 8.09 0.31
CA ASP A 96 -0.28 8.59 -0.82
C ASP A 96 0.47 7.44 -1.46
N ILE A 97 0.38 7.34 -2.78
CA ILE A 97 1.03 6.28 -3.55
C ILE A 97 1.80 6.91 -4.69
N GLN A 98 3.07 6.54 -4.82
CA GLN A 98 3.95 7.06 -5.86
C GLN A 98 4.76 5.93 -6.48
N GLU A 99 4.95 6.00 -7.78
CA GLU A 99 5.95 5.18 -8.46
C GLU A 99 7.32 5.81 -8.25
N THR A 100 8.28 4.97 -7.87
CA THR A 100 9.69 5.33 -7.75
C THR A 100 10.51 4.50 -8.74
N ASP A 101 11.81 4.74 -8.80
CA ASP A 101 12.72 3.93 -9.63
C ASP A 101 12.84 2.47 -9.15
N LYS A 102 12.46 2.18 -7.92
CA LYS A 102 12.58 0.83 -7.33
C LYS A 102 11.24 0.08 -7.26
N GLY A 103 10.14 0.77 -7.19
CA GLY A 103 8.83 0.15 -7.04
C GLY A 103 7.76 1.18 -6.68
N LEU A 104 6.63 0.66 -6.26
CA LEU A 104 5.51 1.47 -5.81
C LEU A 104 5.64 1.73 -4.31
N VAL A 105 5.74 3.00 -3.93
CA VAL A 105 5.85 3.41 -2.52
C VAL A 105 4.53 3.95 -2.05
N PHE A 106 4.08 3.50 -0.88
CA PHE A 106 2.89 4.05 -0.25
C PHE A 106 3.20 4.62 1.13
N ARG A 107 2.41 5.62 1.51
CA ARG A 107 2.43 6.24 2.84
C ARG A 107 0.99 6.33 3.31
N ALA A 108 0.68 5.63 4.40
CA ALA A 108 -0.65 5.61 4.98
C ALA A 108 -0.63 6.26 6.36
N THR A 109 -1.55 7.21 6.57
CA THR A 109 -1.77 7.82 7.88
C THR A 109 -3.05 7.22 8.46
N PRO A 110 -2.95 6.20 9.32
CA PRO A 110 -4.14 5.49 9.77
C PRO A 110 -5.02 6.35 10.68
N PRO A 111 -6.32 6.01 10.76
CA PRO A 111 -7.25 6.77 11.60
C PRO A 111 -6.90 6.65 13.07
N VAL A 112 -7.03 7.77 13.79
CA VAL A 112 -6.78 7.79 15.23
C VAL A 112 -7.95 7.14 15.97
N GLY A 113 -7.63 6.30 16.96
CA GLY A 113 -8.63 5.75 17.87
C GLY A 113 -9.38 4.53 17.36
N THR A 114 -8.98 3.97 16.20
CA THR A 114 -9.60 2.73 15.73
C THR A 114 -8.86 1.51 16.29
N PRO A 115 -9.56 0.38 16.49
CA PRO A 115 -8.91 -0.85 16.95
C PRO A 115 -7.83 -1.35 16.01
N THR A 116 -8.05 -1.23 14.69
CA THR A 116 -7.05 -1.67 13.69
C THR A 116 -5.76 -0.89 13.82
N THR A 117 -5.80 0.42 13.95
CA THR A 117 -4.61 1.24 14.14
C THR A 117 -3.89 0.87 15.42
N ALA A 118 -4.63 0.69 16.53
CA ALA A 118 -4.05 0.31 17.81
C ALA A 118 -3.37 -1.06 17.76
N GLU A 119 -3.85 -1.97 16.93
CA GLU A 119 -3.27 -3.29 16.73
C GLU A 119 -2.04 -3.25 15.83
N VAL A 120 -2.16 -2.60 14.68
CA VAL A 120 -1.16 -2.70 13.60
C VAL A 120 0.09 -1.88 13.89
N VAL A 121 -0.04 -0.69 14.45
CA VAL A 121 1.09 0.22 14.68
C VAL A 121 2.17 -0.43 15.56
N PRO A 122 1.86 -1.04 16.71
CA PRO A 122 2.90 -1.73 17.49
C PRO A 122 3.52 -2.92 16.75
N LEU A 123 2.74 -3.63 15.95
CA LEU A 123 3.25 -4.78 15.20
C LEU A 123 4.31 -4.35 14.16
N ILE A 124 4.10 -3.23 13.52
CA ILE A 124 5.09 -2.67 12.58
C ILE A 124 6.29 -2.10 13.33
N ARG A 125 6.03 -1.30 14.37
CA ARG A 125 7.09 -0.66 15.14
C ARG A 125 8.07 -1.68 15.71
N ASP A 126 7.56 -2.76 16.27
CA ASP A 126 8.35 -3.77 16.96
C ASP A 126 8.70 -4.96 16.05
N ARG A 127 8.43 -4.84 14.75
CA ARG A 127 8.81 -5.78 13.69
C ARG A 127 8.23 -7.19 13.83
N TYR A 128 6.98 -7.29 14.23
CA TYR A 128 6.24 -8.55 14.19
C TYR A 128 5.70 -8.85 12.78
N ILE A 129 5.55 -7.83 11.97
CA ILE A 129 5.11 -7.94 10.58
C ILE A 129 5.95 -7.05 9.68
#